data_aed985988ed7e2b5edc367c80607da7f
#
_entry.id   aed985988ed7e2b5edc367c80607da7f
#
_cell.length_a   1.000
_cell.length_b   1.000
_cell.length_c   1.000
_cell.angle_alpha   90.00
_cell.angle_beta   90.00
_cell.angle_gamma   90.00
#
_symmetry.space_group_name_H-M   'P 1'
#
loop_
_entity.id
_entity.type
_entity.pdbx_description
1 polymer ?
#
loop_
_entity_poly.entity_id
_entity_poly.type
_entity_poly.pdbx_seq_one_letter_code
_entity_poly.pdbx_strand_id
1 'polypeptide(L)'
;PEHRSREFGLYRKLEDGTVENIAMPVWHWGKFYERIVRNICQGIDTEAMKGKKAVNYWWGLSADVIDVICTQNMPHGTHRLIEFLKNSIRAGSFEPFEGFIYSQSGNIECKDGERLSPQEIITMNWLAENVIGRIPEAEELTDDAQRLLQLQGVHVDEEQHTEE
;
A
#
# COMPACT_ATOMS: atom_id res chain seq x y z
N PRO A 1 20.14 -9.63 8.89
CA PRO A 1 18.78 -9.06 8.90
C PRO A 1 18.77 -7.53 8.72
N GLU A 2 19.81 -6.80 9.16
CA GLU A 2 19.86 -5.33 9.13
C GLU A 2 20.02 -4.72 7.72
N HIS A 3 20.56 -5.45 6.76
CA HIS A 3 20.78 -4.92 5.41
C HIS A 3 19.49 -4.84 4.56
N ARG A 4 18.56 -5.75 4.73
CA ARG A 4 17.29 -5.74 3.96
C ARG A 4 16.30 -4.69 4.41
N SER A 5 16.34 -4.27 5.67
CA SER A 5 15.46 -3.21 6.19
C SER A 5 15.76 -1.82 5.63
N ARG A 6 16.91 -1.63 4.94
CA ARG A 6 17.29 -0.37 4.32
C ARG A 6 16.80 -0.22 2.87
N GLU A 7 16.29 -1.27 2.27
CA GLU A 7 15.83 -1.28 0.87
C GLU A 7 14.40 -0.81 0.71
N PHE A 8 13.59 -0.85 1.79
CA PHE A 8 12.17 -0.49 1.76
C PHE A 8 11.86 0.62 2.75
N GLY A 9 11.05 1.59 2.33
CA GLY A 9 10.59 2.66 3.20
C GLY A 9 10.70 4.06 2.60
N LEU A 10 10.42 5.03 3.44
CA LEU A 10 10.55 6.45 3.13
C LEU A 10 11.91 6.94 3.61
N TYR A 11 12.68 7.55 2.72
CA TYR A 11 14.02 8.03 2.99
C TYR A 11 14.13 9.53 2.78
N ARG A 12 14.99 10.17 3.57
CA ARG A 12 15.40 11.56 3.38
C ARG A 12 16.89 11.60 3.09
N LYS A 13 17.27 12.30 2.02
CA LYS A 13 18.66 12.64 1.74
C LYS A 13 19.01 13.91 2.52
N LEU A 14 20.05 13.86 3.33
CA LEU A 14 20.57 14.98 4.09
C LEU A 14 21.54 15.83 3.23
N GLU A 15 21.86 17.04 3.71
CA GLU A 15 22.75 17.97 2.99
C GLU A 15 24.17 17.42 2.79
N ASP A 16 24.66 16.59 3.71
CA ASP A 16 25.94 15.90 3.63
C ASP A 16 25.95 14.70 2.66
N GLY A 17 24.80 14.44 2.00
CA GLY A 17 24.63 13.33 1.07
C GLY A 17 24.27 11.98 1.74
N THR A 18 24.26 11.90 3.06
CA THR A 18 23.80 10.70 3.78
C THR A 18 22.30 10.49 3.62
N VAL A 19 21.87 9.25 3.77
CA VAL A 19 20.46 8.85 3.62
C VAL A 19 19.94 8.34 4.98
N GLU A 20 18.88 8.96 5.46
CA GLU A 20 18.20 8.58 6.69
C GLU A 20 16.86 7.92 6.36
N ASN A 21 16.59 6.75 6.95
CA ASN A 21 15.26 6.14 6.89
C ASN A 21 14.33 6.88 7.86
N ILE A 22 13.23 7.41 7.35
CA ILE A 22 12.24 8.16 8.13
C ILE A 22 11.13 7.24 8.62
N ALA A 23 10.63 6.36 7.74
CA ALA A 23 9.55 5.45 8.06
C ALA A 23 9.63 4.21 7.16
N MET A 24 9.16 3.07 7.69
CA MET A 24 9.04 1.85 6.91
C MET A 24 7.77 1.09 7.27
N PRO A 25 7.10 0.48 6.29
CA PRO A 25 6.02 -0.45 6.55
C PRO A 25 6.58 -1.74 7.15
N VAL A 26 5.84 -2.33 8.09
CA VAL A 26 6.16 -3.61 8.69
C VAL A 26 4.95 -4.53 8.64
N TRP A 27 5.20 -5.83 8.53
CA TRP A 27 4.18 -6.86 8.43
C TRP A 27 4.16 -7.69 9.71
N HIS A 28 3.00 -7.78 10.32
CA HIS A 28 2.77 -8.65 11.47
C HIS A 28 2.29 -10.03 11.00
N TRP A 29 3.17 -10.80 10.36
CA TRP A 29 2.84 -12.12 9.81
C TRP A 29 2.18 -13.06 10.80
N GLY A 30 2.57 -13.00 12.09
CA GLY A 30 1.94 -13.79 13.14
C GLY A 30 0.44 -13.52 13.27
N LYS A 31 0.04 -12.25 13.22
CA LYS A 31 -1.37 -11.83 13.25
C LYS A 31 -2.12 -12.29 12.01
N PHE A 32 -1.47 -12.19 10.84
CA PHE A 32 -2.02 -12.66 9.58
C PHE A 32 -2.34 -14.16 9.64
N TYR A 33 -1.36 -14.99 10.00
CA TYR A 33 -1.55 -16.44 10.09
C TYR A 33 -2.55 -16.84 11.18
N GLU A 34 -2.51 -16.23 12.35
CA GLU A 34 -3.48 -16.46 13.42
C GLU A 34 -4.92 -16.26 12.92
N ARG A 35 -5.14 -15.17 12.17
CA ARG A 35 -6.47 -14.84 11.64
C ARG A 35 -6.93 -15.83 10.57
N ILE A 36 -6.04 -16.24 9.67
CA ILE A 36 -6.36 -17.29 8.67
C ILE A 36 -6.74 -18.60 9.36
N VAL A 37 -5.93 -19.07 10.30
CA VAL A 37 -6.21 -20.32 11.02
C VAL A 37 -7.54 -20.24 11.77
N ARG A 38 -7.81 -19.11 12.42
CA ARG A 38 -9.08 -18.88 13.13
C ARG A 38 -10.27 -18.93 12.16
N ASN A 39 -10.18 -18.28 11.01
CA ASN A 39 -11.24 -18.28 9.99
C ASN A 39 -11.50 -19.69 9.47
N ILE A 40 -10.46 -20.47 9.20
CA ILE A 40 -10.57 -21.87 8.78
C ILE A 40 -11.27 -22.70 9.86
N CYS A 41 -10.86 -22.57 11.12
CA CYS A 41 -11.45 -23.32 12.24
C CYS A 41 -12.94 -22.95 12.46
N GLN A 42 -13.32 -21.72 12.12
CA GLN A 42 -14.72 -21.23 12.21
C GLN A 42 -15.54 -21.51 10.95
N GLY A 43 -14.91 -22.06 9.90
CA GLY A 43 -15.59 -22.35 8.63
C GLY A 43 -15.92 -21.12 7.79
N ILE A 44 -15.36 -19.94 8.11
CA ILE A 44 -15.69 -18.66 7.46
C ILE A 44 -15.16 -18.64 6.02
N ASP A 45 -13.97 -19.16 5.78
CA ASP A 45 -13.27 -19.11 4.47
C ASP A 45 -13.48 -20.37 3.60
N THR A 46 -14.33 -21.33 4.04
CA THR A 46 -14.48 -22.60 3.34
C THR A 46 -15.04 -22.47 1.92
N GLU A 47 -15.91 -21.48 1.68
CA GLU A 47 -16.45 -21.23 0.33
C GLU A 47 -15.41 -20.59 -0.59
N ALA A 48 -14.62 -19.64 -0.08
CA ALA A 48 -13.54 -19.01 -0.84
C ALA A 48 -12.43 -20.02 -1.19
N MET A 49 -12.14 -20.97 -0.27
CA MET A 49 -11.13 -22.01 -0.48
C MET A 49 -11.60 -23.16 -1.39
N LYS A 50 -12.91 -23.37 -1.56
CA LYS A 50 -13.45 -24.35 -2.51
C LYS A 50 -13.25 -23.93 -3.97
N GLY A 51 -13.03 -22.65 -4.22
CA GLY A 51 -12.67 -22.13 -5.55
C GLY A 51 -11.20 -22.48 -5.86
N LYS A 52 -10.89 -22.84 -7.10
CA LYS A 52 -9.53 -23.07 -7.59
C LYS A 52 -8.68 -21.81 -7.74
N LYS A 53 -9.15 -20.65 -7.23
CA LYS A 53 -8.49 -19.34 -7.36
C LYS A 53 -7.81 -18.98 -6.04
N ALA A 54 -6.68 -18.31 -6.12
CA ALA A 54 -6.02 -17.72 -4.97
C ALA A 54 -6.95 -16.70 -4.28
N VAL A 55 -6.94 -16.70 -2.94
CA VAL A 55 -7.70 -15.75 -2.14
C VAL A 55 -6.80 -14.56 -1.81
N ASN A 56 -7.23 -13.35 -2.17
CA ASN A 56 -6.55 -12.11 -1.84
C ASN A 56 -7.10 -11.55 -0.54
N TYR A 57 -6.22 -11.22 0.41
CA TYR A 57 -6.58 -10.61 1.67
C TYR A 57 -6.16 -9.14 1.69
N TRP A 58 -7.13 -8.24 1.76
CA TRP A 58 -6.96 -6.79 1.81
C TRP A 58 -6.96 -6.29 3.26
N TRP A 59 -6.04 -6.80 4.06
CA TRP A 59 -5.93 -6.45 5.47
C TRP A 59 -4.84 -5.41 5.68
N GLY A 60 -5.22 -4.29 6.28
CA GLY A 60 -4.36 -3.14 6.56
C GLY A 60 -4.14 -2.91 8.06
N LEU A 61 -3.96 -1.65 8.42
CA LEU A 61 -3.77 -1.18 9.80
C LEU A 61 -4.94 -1.57 10.72
N SER A 62 -6.19 -1.51 10.23
CA SER A 62 -7.38 -1.87 11.00
C SER A 62 -7.43 -3.34 11.41
N ALA A 63 -6.75 -4.21 10.65
CA ALA A 63 -6.62 -5.63 10.96
C ALA A 63 -5.37 -5.96 11.78
N ASP A 64 -4.54 -4.97 12.12
CA ASP A 64 -3.26 -5.11 12.82
C ASP A 64 -2.25 -6.03 12.10
N VAL A 65 -2.40 -6.17 10.77
CA VAL A 65 -1.53 -6.99 9.92
C VAL A 65 -0.37 -6.18 9.37
N ILE A 66 -0.59 -4.87 9.20
CA ILE A 66 0.42 -3.92 8.74
C ILE A 66 0.57 -2.83 9.81
N ASP A 67 1.79 -2.35 9.99
CA ASP A 67 2.09 -1.15 10.77
C ASP A 67 3.15 -0.30 10.06
N VAL A 68 3.40 0.91 10.57
CA VAL A 68 4.46 1.80 10.12
C VAL A 68 5.36 2.12 11.31
N ILE A 69 6.64 1.82 11.16
CA ILE A 69 7.69 2.21 12.12
C ILE A 69 8.34 3.49 11.62
N CYS A 70 8.47 4.48 12.51
CA CYS A 70 9.13 5.75 12.23
C CYS A 70 10.44 5.90 12.99
N THR A 71 11.37 6.69 12.44
CA THR A 71 12.63 7.02 13.14
C THR A 71 12.36 7.76 14.43
N GLN A 72 13.19 7.51 15.44
CA GLN A 72 13.15 8.24 16.72
C GLN A 72 13.66 9.69 16.61
N ASN A 73 14.39 10.02 15.55
CA ASN A 73 14.93 11.36 15.30
C ASN A 73 13.89 12.35 14.78
N MET A 74 12.64 11.93 14.66
CA MET A 74 11.54 12.77 14.20
C MET A 74 11.08 13.71 15.34
N PRO A 75 10.67 14.96 15.04
CA PRO A 75 10.13 15.87 16.06
C PRO A 75 8.96 15.23 16.81
N HIS A 76 8.90 15.44 18.12
CA HIS A 76 7.90 14.83 18.99
C HIS A 76 6.44 15.13 18.55
N GLY A 77 6.17 16.34 18.05
CA GLY A 77 4.85 16.70 17.51
C GLY A 77 4.47 15.88 16.30
N THR A 78 5.43 15.64 15.39
CA THR A 78 5.23 14.79 14.20
C THR A 78 4.96 13.34 14.60
N HIS A 79 5.72 12.81 15.56
CA HIS A 79 5.47 11.47 16.12
C HIS A 79 4.06 11.33 16.66
N ARG A 80 3.59 12.30 17.46
CA ARG A 80 2.24 12.28 18.00
C ARG A 80 1.17 12.34 16.92
N LEU A 81 1.39 13.14 15.88
CA LEU A 81 0.45 13.23 14.75
C LEU A 81 0.35 11.89 14.00
N ILE A 82 1.49 11.25 13.74
CA ILE A 82 1.52 9.94 13.07
C ILE A 82 0.77 8.89 13.91
N GLU A 83 1.03 8.82 15.20
CA GLU A 83 0.33 7.88 16.08
C GLU A 83 -1.17 8.18 16.18
N PHE A 84 -1.57 9.45 16.18
CA PHE A 84 -2.97 9.83 16.11
C PHE A 84 -3.62 9.35 14.81
N LEU A 85 -2.99 9.58 13.65
CA LEU A 85 -3.49 9.12 12.35
C LEU A 85 -3.57 7.59 12.28
N LYS A 86 -2.54 6.89 12.72
CA LYS A 86 -2.54 5.41 12.78
C LYS A 86 -3.71 4.89 13.61
N ASN A 87 -3.95 5.48 14.79
CA ASN A 87 -5.03 5.08 15.66
C ASN A 87 -6.40 5.42 15.06
N SER A 88 -6.52 6.54 14.35
CA SER A 88 -7.76 6.93 13.65
C SER A 88 -8.09 5.97 12.51
N ILE A 89 -7.08 5.55 11.73
CA ILE A 89 -7.25 4.53 10.68
C ILE A 89 -7.64 3.18 11.30
N ARG A 90 -6.98 2.75 12.38
CA ARG A 90 -7.32 1.51 13.09
C ARG A 90 -8.75 1.50 13.62
N ALA A 91 -9.21 2.63 14.11
CA ALA A 91 -10.57 2.80 14.62
C ALA A 91 -11.62 2.99 13.51
N GLY A 92 -11.22 3.13 12.24
CA GLY A 92 -12.10 3.42 11.12
C GLY A 92 -12.73 4.82 11.16
N SER A 93 -12.15 5.74 11.95
CA SER A 93 -12.60 7.14 12.03
C SER A 93 -11.90 8.07 11.03
N PHE A 94 -10.90 7.56 10.34
CA PHE A 94 -10.21 8.24 9.25
C PHE A 94 -9.85 7.22 8.16
N GLU A 95 -10.23 7.52 6.93
CA GLU A 95 -9.91 6.75 5.74
C GLU A 95 -9.12 7.64 4.77
N PRO A 96 -7.84 7.32 4.49
CA PRO A 96 -7.00 8.17 3.63
C PRO A 96 -7.50 8.30 2.18
N PHE A 97 -8.32 7.36 1.73
CA PHE A 97 -8.84 7.28 0.37
C PHE A 97 -10.35 7.53 0.30
N GLU A 98 -10.84 8.43 1.13
CA GLU A 98 -12.24 8.86 1.18
C GLU A 98 -12.36 10.35 0.90
N GLY A 99 -13.43 10.77 0.22
CA GLY A 99 -13.72 12.14 -0.11
C GLY A 99 -13.08 12.59 -1.43
N PHE A 100 -13.07 13.89 -1.69
CA PHE A 100 -12.52 14.41 -2.94
C PHE A 100 -11.01 14.16 -3.06
N ILE A 101 -10.63 13.38 -4.06
CA ILE A 101 -9.23 13.14 -4.43
C ILE A 101 -9.07 13.51 -5.90
N TYR A 102 -8.13 14.38 -6.18
CA TYR A 102 -7.78 14.80 -7.53
C TYR A 102 -6.42 14.23 -7.91
N SER A 103 -6.31 13.74 -9.15
CA SER A 103 -5.03 13.36 -9.72
C SER A 103 -4.27 14.59 -10.24
N GLN A 104 -2.97 14.41 -10.49
CA GLN A 104 -2.13 15.46 -11.10
C GLN A 104 -2.66 15.96 -12.45
N SER A 105 -3.41 15.15 -13.19
CA SER A 105 -4.07 15.52 -14.44
C SER A 105 -5.36 16.31 -14.25
N GLY A 106 -5.79 16.54 -13.01
CA GLY A 106 -7.02 17.24 -12.67
C GLY A 106 -8.28 16.39 -12.73
N ASN A 107 -8.15 15.08 -12.91
CA ASN A 107 -9.30 14.18 -12.84
C ASN A 107 -9.76 13.99 -11.40
N ILE A 108 -11.06 13.78 -11.22
CA ILE A 108 -11.64 13.41 -9.92
C ILE A 108 -11.57 11.88 -9.83
N GLU A 109 -10.68 11.39 -8.98
CA GLU A 109 -10.44 9.96 -8.77
C GLU A 109 -11.34 9.39 -7.68
N CYS A 110 -11.76 10.24 -6.72
CA CYS A 110 -12.75 9.90 -5.69
C CYS A 110 -13.63 11.12 -5.42
N LYS A 111 -14.92 10.91 -5.17
CA LYS A 111 -15.88 11.98 -4.92
C LYS A 111 -16.24 12.07 -3.44
N ASP A 112 -16.89 13.18 -3.06
CA ASP A 112 -17.39 13.38 -1.71
C ASP A 112 -18.35 12.26 -1.29
N GLY A 113 -18.12 11.69 -0.11
CA GLY A 113 -18.91 10.57 0.41
C GLY A 113 -18.58 9.20 -0.22
N GLU A 114 -17.65 9.14 -1.16
CA GLU A 114 -17.12 7.90 -1.74
C GLU A 114 -15.73 7.59 -1.15
N ARG A 115 -15.31 6.33 -1.25
CA ARG A 115 -13.94 5.91 -0.97
C ARG A 115 -13.48 4.91 -2.01
N LEU A 116 -12.19 4.91 -2.28
CA LEU A 116 -11.60 3.94 -3.18
C LEU A 116 -11.65 2.53 -2.57
N SER A 117 -12.02 1.58 -3.39
CA SER A 117 -11.96 0.17 -3.02
C SER A 117 -10.50 -0.31 -2.89
N PRO A 118 -10.23 -1.41 -2.16
CA PRO A 118 -8.90 -2.01 -2.11
C PRO A 118 -8.34 -2.33 -3.50
N GLN A 119 -9.19 -2.70 -4.45
CA GLN A 119 -8.80 -2.97 -5.83
C GLN A 119 -8.30 -1.70 -6.53
N GLU A 120 -9.05 -0.60 -6.44
CA GLU A 120 -8.66 0.69 -7.02
C GLU A 120 -7.36 1.22 -6.41
N ILE A 121 -7.17 1.02 -5.10
CA ILE A 121 -5.94 1.44 -4.42
C ILE A 121 -4.71 0.66 -4.94
N ILE A 122 -4.83 -0.66 -5.13
CA ILE A 122 -3.67 -1.48 -5.53
C ILE A 122 -3.34 -1.34 -7.02
N THR A 123 -4.34 -1.02 -7.84
CA THR A 123 -4.17 -0.79 -9.28
C THR A 123 -4.01 0.69 -9.64
N MET A 124 -3.81 1.55 -8.61
CA MET A 124 -3.64 2.99 -8.81
C MET A 124 -2.45 3.28 -9.71
N ASN A 125 -2.71 3.94 -10.82
CA ASN A 125 -1.73 4.33 -11.83
C ASN A 125 -1.58 5.86 -11.97
N TRP A 126 -2.04 6.60 -10.97
CA TRP A 126 -2.00 8.06 -10.92
C TRP A 126 -1.43 8.54 -9.58
N LEU A 127 -0.97 9.76 -9.53
CA LEU A 127 -0.53 10.45 -8.33
C LEU A 127 -1.53 11.56 -7.98
N ALA A 128 -1.74 11.80 -6.68
CA ALA A 128 -2.57 12.89 -6.22
C ALA A 128 -1.97 14.25 -6.61
N GLU A 129 -2.81 15.27 -6.77
CA GLU A 129 -2.43 16.61 -7.26
C GLU A 129 -1.31 17.29 -6.47
N ASN A 130 -1.20 16.97 -5.18
CA ASN A 130 -0.18 17.53 -4.28
C ASN A 130 1.16 16.78 -4.30
N VAL A 131 1.27 15.70 -5.07
CA VAL A 131 2.50 14.91 -5.21
C VAL A 131 3.32 15.45 -6.37
N ILE A 132 4.59 15.73 -6.14
CA ILE A 132 5.54 16.12 -7.19
C ILE A 132 6.31 14.88 -7.63
N GLY A 133 6.15 14.50 -8.91
CA GLY A 133 6.82 13.32 -9.46
C GLY A 133 5.99 12.66 -10.55
N ARG A 134 6.41 11.48 -10.95
CA ARG A 134 5.67 10.59 -11.86
C ARG A 134 5.85 9.14 -11.44
N ILE A 135 4.92 8.31 -11.82
CA ILE A 135 5.07 6.86 -11.75
C ILE A 135 5.99 6.45 -12.90
N PRO A 136 7.05 5.66 -12.65
CA PRO A 136 7.90 5.18 -13.73
C PRO A 136 7.14 4.20 -14.63
N GLU A 137 7.43 4.24 -15.92
CA GLU A 137 6.93 3.25 -16.88
C GLU A 137 7.58 1.88 -16.62
N ALA A 138 6.91 0.80 -17.05
CA ALA A 138 7.41 -0.55 -16.80
C ALA A 138 8.82 -0.79 -17.37
N GLU A 139 9.13 -0.18 -18.52
CA GLU A 139 10.42 -0.27 -19.21
C GLU A 139 11.56 0.44 -18.47
N GLU A 140 11.22 1.39 -17.60
CA GLU A 140 12.20 2.12 -16.77
C GLU A 140 12.60 1.34 -15.50
N LEU A 141 11.87 0.28 -15.20
CA LEU A 141 12.14 -0.57 -14.05
C LEU A 141 13.22 -1.60 -14.36
N THR A 142 13.92 -2.04 -13.32
CA THR A 142 14.86 -3.17 -13.44
C THR A 142 14.09 -4.46 -13.75
N ASP A 143 14.75 -5.44 -14.40
CA ASP A 143 14.16 -6.73 -14.74
C ASP A 143 13.52 -7.43 -13.52
N ASP A 144 14.14 -7.31 -12.35
CA ASP A 144 13.58 -7.90 -11.11
C ASP A 144 12.31 -7.18 -10.66
N ALA A 145 12.23 -5.85 -10.81
CA ALA A 145 11.04 -5.08 -10.48
C ALA A 145 9.89 -5.34 -11.46
N GLN A 146 10.18 -5.48 -12.75
CA GLN A 146 9.19 -5.84 -13.77
C GLN A 146 8.55 -7.22 -13.47
N ARG A 147 9.36 -8.20 -13.07
CA ARG A 147 8.85 -9.52 -12.64
C ARG A 147 7.93 -9.44 -11.42
N LEU A 148 8.22 -8.53 -10.48
CA LEU A 148 7.37 -8.32 -9.31
C LEU A 148 6.01 -7.74 -9.68
N LEU A 149 5.93 -6.82 -10.66
CA LEU A 149 4.66 -6.28 -11.15
C LEU A 149 3.76 -7.38 -11.72
N GLN A 150 4.33 -8.30 -12.49
CA GLN A 150 3.59 -9.44 -13.04
C GLN A 150 3.05 -10.38 -11.95
N LEU A 151 3.83 -10.61 -10.89
CA LEU A 151 3.42 -11.47 -9.78
C LEU A 151 2.32 -10.85 -8.91
N GLN A 152 2.25 -9.52 -8.83
CA GLN A 152 1.22 -8.82 -8.07
C GLN A 152 -0.12 -8.72 -8.78
N GLY A 153 -0.21 -9.21 -10.02
CA GLY A 153 -1.44 -9.17 -10.81
C GLY A 153 -1.81 -7.77 -11.29
N VAL A 154 -0.87 -6.87 -11.30
CA VAL A 154 -0.98 -5.60 -12.02
C VAL A 154 -0.89 -5.96 -13.49
N HIS A 155 -2.04 -6.09 -14.14
CA HIS A 155 -2.10 -6.28 -15.58
C HIS A 155 -1.65 -4.97 -16.22
N VAL A 156 -0.53 -5.00 -16.93
CA VAL A 156 -0.29 -4.06 -18.02
C VAL A 156 -1.33 -4.47 -19.07
N ASP A 157 -2.27 -3.58 -19.37
CA ASP A 157 -3.21 -3.80 -20.47
C ASP A 157 -2.36 -3.99 -21.73
N GLU A 158 -2.27 -5.24 -22.21
CA GLU A 158 -1.79 -5.49 -23.55
C GLU A 158 -2.80 -4.80 -24.48
N GLU A 159 -2.38 -3.69 -25.08
CA GLU A 159 -3.12 -3.06 -26.16
C GLU A 159 -3.47 -4.17 -27.15
N GLN A 160 -4.77 -4.43 -27.28
CA GLN A 160 -5.29 -5.32 -28.29
C GLN A 160 -4.88 -4.75 -29.66
N HIS A 161 -3.77 -5.23 -30.19
CA HIS A 161 -3.53 -5.14 -31.63
C HIS A 161 -4.63 -5.93 -32.30
N THR A 162 -5.73 -5.27 -32.64
CA THR A 162 -6.66 -5.69 -33.66
C THR A 162 -5.93 -5.52 -34.98
N GLU A 163 -5.33 -6.58 -35.48
CA GLU A 163 -4.96 -6.67 -36.87
C GLU A 163 -6.27 -6.81 -37.70
N GLU A 164 -6.50 -5.86 -38.58
CA GLU A 164 -7.37 -6.02 -39.74
C GLU A 164 -6.69 -6.85 -40.87
#